data_4b535be96a263b6b7e73ac633ca09e6c
#
_entry.id   4b535be96a263b6b7e73ac633ca09e6c
#
_cell.length_a   1.000
_cell.length_b   1.000
_cell.length_c   1.000
_cell.angle_alpha   90.00
_cell.angle_beta   90.00
_cell.angle_gamma   90.00
#
_symmetry.space_group_name_H-M   'P 1'
#
loop_
_entity.id
_entity.type
_entity.pdbx_description
1 polymer ?
#
loop_
_entity_poly.entity_id
_entity_poly.type
_entity_poly.pdbx_seq_one_letter_code
_entity_poly.pdbx_strand_id
1 'polypeptide(L)'
;EVPVLSDVTYNAQVAPILAQNCVTCHRSGGVRSQTPLDTYIAASSLASTIKFYTENRLMPPWYADNSGACGTYRGALWLTDEEIGLLGAWADDGAPEGMPTEETHAPPLLASLQEPTTIVEMASNYFPVESDDFAQDDYRCFVVDPQIAATKFLTGFEVMPGNINIVHHVLL
;
A
#
# COMPACT_ATOMS: atom_id res chain seq x y z
N GLU A 1 -15.14 32.84 -16.33
CA GLU A 1 -15.65 32.12 -15.15
C GLU A 1 -14.49 31.93 -14.21
N VAL A 2 -14.55 32.53 -13.00
CA VAL A 2 -13.51 32.37 -11.98
C VAL A 2 -13.60 30.92 -11.52
N PRO A 3 -12.53 30.13 -11.59
CA PRO A 3 -12.58 28.77 -11.07
C PRO A 3 -12.96 28.84 -9.59
N VAL A 4 -14.04 28.13 -9.24
CA VAL A 4 -14.41 27.92 -7.85
C VAL A 4 -13.31 26.99 -7.30
N LEU A 5 -12.42 27.57 -6.46
CA LEU A 5 -11.45 26.78 -5.72
C LEU A 5 -12.22 25.72 -4.93
N SER A 6 -11.84 24.50 -5.04
CA SER A 6 -12.45 23.42 -4.26
C SER A 6 -12.10 23.67 -2.78
N ASP A 7 -13.03 23.41 -1.87
CA ASP A 7 -12.75 23.45 -0.41
C ASP A 7 -11.92 22.23 0.03
N VAL A 8 -11.27 21.53 -0.89
CA VAL A 8 -10.50 20.32 -0.60
C VAL A 8 -9.13 20.68 -0.04
N THR A 9 -8.85 20.19 1.15
CA THR A 9 -7.57 20.44 1.83
C THR A 9 -6.91 19.13 2.25
N TYR A 10 -5.61 19.19 2.50
CA TYR A 10 -4.87 18.03 2.96
C TYR A 10 -5.47 17.46 4.25
N ASN A 11 -5.57 18.30 5.28
CA ASN A 11 -5.99 17.84 6.61
C ASN A 11 -7.42 17.29 6.65
N ALA A 12 -8.34 17.86 5.84
CA ALA A 12 -9.74 17.49 5.92
C ALA A 12 -10.09 16.25 5.05
N GLN A 13 -9.57 16.19 3.84
CA GLN A 13 -9.98 15.13 2.89
C GLN A 13 -8.83 14.25 2.41
N VAL A 14 -7.65 14.84 2.13
CA VAL A 14 -6.57 14.12 1.47
C VAL A 14 -5.80 13.19 2.42
N ALA A 15 -5.49 13.65 3.63
CA ALA A 15 -4.74 12.87 4.60
C ALA A 15 -5.42 11.52 4.94
N PRO A 16 -6.75 11.44 5.18
CA PRO A 16 -7.43 10.16 5.38
C PRO A 16 -7.33 9.24 4.16
N ILE A 17 -7.50 9.77 2.94
CA ILE A 17 -7.37 8.97 1.70
C ILE A 17 -5.96 8.39 1.57
N LEU A 18 -4.93 9.23 1.76
CA LEU A 18 -3.53 8.80 1.67
C LEU A 18 -3.18 7.78 2.76
N ALA A 19 -3.61 8.02 4.00
CA ALA A 19 -3.37 7.10 5.11
C ALA A 19 -3.96 5.73 4.83
N GLN A 20 -5.20 5.67 4.35
CA GLN A 20 -5.91 4.42 4.09
C GLN A 20 -5.32 3.64 2.91
N ASN A 21 -4.91 4.31 1.84
CA ASN A 21 -4.65 3.66 0.56
C ASN A 21 -3.18 3.71 0.11
N CYS A 22 -2.35 4.58 0.67
CA CYS A 22 -1.02 4.88 0.15
C CYS A 22 0.10 4.69 1.19
N VAL A 23 -0.10 5.20 2.41
CA VAL A 23 0.95 5.32 3.44
C VAL A 23 1.47 3.97 3.91
N THR A 24 0.71 2.87 3.79
CA THR A 24 1.22 1.53 4.09
C THR A 24 2.53 1.24 3.33
N CYS A 25 2.62 1.67 2.07
CA CYS A 25 3.82 1.52 1.24
C CYS A 25 4.68 2.79 1.23
N HIS A 26 4.05 3.97 1.15
CA HIS A 26 4.69 5.28 0.97
C HIS A 26 4.96 5.97 2.31
N ARG A 27 5.87 5.43 3.10
CA ARG A 27 6.32 5.98 4.38
C ARG A 27 7.76 5.59 4.68
N SER A 28 8.36 6.20 5.67
CA SER A 28 9.66 5.77 6.18
C SER A 28 9.61 4.29 6.60
N GLY A 29 10.56 3.49 6.14
CA GLY A 29 10.61 2.05 6.36
C GLY A 29 9.58 1.23 5.54
N GLY A 30 8.77 1.86 4.70
CA GLY A 30 7.92 1.17 3.73
C GLY A 30 8.67 0.85 2.44
N VAL A 31 8.09 -0.02 1.60
CA VAL A 31 8.67 -0.45 0.31
C VAL A 31 8.87 0.71 -0.69
N ARG A 32 8.24 1.86 -0.46
CA ARG A 32 8.36 3.10 -1.25
C ARG A 32 8.83 4.28 -0.40
N SER A 33 9.79 4.05 0.46
CA SER A 33 10.32 5.07 1.37
C SER A 33 10.96 6.28 0.69
N GLN A 34 11.35 6.18 -0.60
CA GLN A 34 11.86 7.31 -1.38
C GLN A 34 10.77 8.29 -1.83
N THR A 35 9.51 7.90 -1.79
CA THR A 35 8.35 8.73 -2.13
C THR A 35 7.34 8.70 -0.99
N PRO A 36 7.69 9.23 0.19
CA PRO A 36 6.79 9.21 1.34
C PRO A 36 5.57 10.11 1.11
N LEU A 37 4.42 9.72 1.66
CA LEU A 37 3.15 10.45 1.57
C LEU A 37 2.49 10.60 2.96
N ASP A 38 3.23 10.34 4.02
CA ASP A 38 2.77 10.31 5.40
C ASP A 38 2.78 11.69 6.10
N THR A 39 3.21 12.73 5.39
CA THR A 39 3.20 14.11 5.89
C THR A 39 2.68 15.07 4.81
N TYR A 40 2.10 16.20 5.25
CA TYR A 40 1.67 17.27 4.32
C TYR A 40 2.79 17.71 3.39
N ILE A 41 3.97 18.02 3.93
CA ILE A 41 5.10 18.52 3.15
C ILE A 41 5.50 17.53 2.05
N ALA A 42 5.57 16.25 2.38
CA ALA A 42 5.92 15.21 1.42
C ALA A 42 4.83 15.04 0.36
N ALA A 43 3.57 14.92 0.78
CA ALA A 43 2.43 14.73 -0.13
C ALA A 43 2.22 15.93 -1.06
N SER A 44 2.27 17.17 -0.54
CA SER A 44 2.06 18.39 -1.33
C SER A 44 3.15 18.57 -2.40
N SER A 45 4.40 18.18 -2.11
CA SER A 45 5.48 18.22 -3.10
C SER A 45 5.25 17.26 -4.27
N LEU A 46 4.40 16.25 -4.10
CA LEU A 46 4.05 15.23 -5.07
C LEU A 46 2.61 15.32 -5.58
N ALA A 47 1.89 16.40 -5.28
CA ALA A 47 0.46 16.52 -5.56
C ALA A 47 0.10 16.24 -7.02
N SER A 48 0.80 16.85 -7.97
CA SER A 48 0.59 16.59 -9.40
C SER A 48 0.89 15.15 -9.81
N THR A 49 1.87 14.53 -9.16
CA THR A 49 2.23 13.12 -9.38
C THR A 49 1.13 12.21 -8.82
N ILE A 50 0.64 12.50 -7.62
CA ILE A 50 -0.49 11.77 -7.01
C ILE A 50 -1.70 11.85 -7.95
N LYS A 51 -2.09 13.05 -8.38
CA LYS A 51 -3.18 13.25 -9.34
C LYS A 51 -3.00 12.38 -10.58
N PHE A 52 -1.85 12.49 -11.26
CA PHE A 52 -1.58 11.73 -12.49
C PHE A 52 -1.73 10.22 -12.28
N TYR A 53 -1.11 9.67 -11.24
CA TYR A 53 -1.12 8.22 -11.02
C TYR A 53 -2.48 7.69 -10.57
N THR A 54 -3.26 8.47 -9.82
CA THR A 54 -4.60 8.06 -9.36
C THR A 54 -5.65 8.19 -10.45
N GLU A 55 -5.66 9.28 -11.21
CA GLU A 55 -6.57 9.47 -12.34
C GLU A 55 -6.39 8.42 -13.44
N ASN A 56 -5.15 7.97 -13.67
CA ASN A 56 -4.84 6.90 -14.60
C ASN A 56 -4.93 5.49 -13.98
N ARG A 57 -5.35 5.37 -12.72
CA ARG A 57 -5.45 4.11 -11.96
C ARG A 57 -4.17 3.28 -11.96
N LEU A 58 -3.02 3.95 -12.00
CA LEU A 58 -1.71 3.34 -11.87
C LEU A 58 -1.30 3.14 -10.40
N MET A 59 -1.91 3.94 -9.51
CA MET A 59 -1.75 3.84 -8.06
C MET A 59 -3.12 4.01 -7.37
N PRO A 60 -3.39 3.23 -6.33
CA PRO A 60 -2.62 2.07 -5.83
C PRO A 60 -2.46 0.98 -6.89
N PRO A 61 -1.44 0.09 -6.82
CA PRO A 61 -1.17 -0.95 -7.83
C PRO A 61 -2.20 -2.09 -7.73
N TRP A 62 -3.39 -1.86 -8.24
CA TRP A 62 -4.50 -2.80 -8.25
C TRP A 62 -5.10 -2.91 -9.64
N TYR A 63 -4.83 -4.02 -10.33
CA TYR A 63 -5.20 -4.19 -11.74
C TYR A 63 -6.56 -4.87 -11.97
N ALA A 64 -7.16 -5.45 -10.92
CA ALA A 64 -8.48 -6.05 -11.02
C ALA A 64 -9.57 -4.96 -10.94
N ASP A 65 -10.52 -4.97 -11.85
CA ASP A 65 -11.66 -4.06 -11.79
C ASP A 65 -12.51 -4.34 -10.54
N ASN A 66 -12.63 -3.35 -9.69
CA ASN A 66 -13.43 -3.40 -8.46
C ASN A 66 -14.62 -2.43 -8.50
N SER A 67 -15.01 -1.97 -9.69
CA SER A 67 -16.18 -1.08 -9.88
C SER A 67 -17.52 -1.73 -9.55
N GLY A 68 -17.55 -3.05 -9.42
CA GLY A 68 -18.75 -3.85 -9.23
C GLY A 68 -19.32 -4.45 -10.51
N ALA A 69 -18.77 -4.11 -11.69
CA ALA A 69 -19.25 -4.64 -12.98
C ALA A 69 -19.11 -6.17 -13.08
N CYS A 70 -18.04 -6.73 -12.48
CA CYS A 70 -17.79 -8.18 -12.43
C CYS A 70 -17.77 -8.71 -10.98
N GLY A 71 -18.14 -7.91 -10.00
CA GLY A 71 -18.06 -8.19 -8.58
C GLY A 71 -17.07 -7.28 -7.88
N THR A 72 -16.84 -7.53 -6.58
CA THR A 72 -15.92 -6.75 -5.76
C THR A 72 -14.97 -7.67 -5.02
N TYR A 73 -13.75 -7.21 -4.82
CA TYR A 73 -12.71 -7.95 -4.11
C TYR A 73 -12.56 -7.45 -2.68
N ARG A 74 -12.50 -8.37 -1.75
CA ARG A 74 -12.23 -8.04 -0.35
C ARG A 74 -10.81 -7.51 -0.18
N GLY A 75 -10.68 -6.36 0.48
CA GLY A 75 -9.36 -5.75 0.73
C GLY A 75 -8.70 -5.14 -0.51
N ALA A 76 -9.49 -4.85 -1.57
CA ALA A 76 -8.99 -4.19 -2.75
C ALA A 76 -8.38 -2.82 -2.42
N LEU A 77 -7.20 -2.55 -2.95
CA LEU A 77 -6.59 -1.21 -2.95
C LEU A 77 -7.19 -0.38 -4.09
N TRP A 78 -8.47 -0.09 -4.01
CA TRP A 78 -9.24 0.55 -5.06
C TRP A 78 -9.80 1.88 -4.60
N LEU A 79 -9.34 2.97 -5.20
CA LEU A 79 -9.90 4.29 -4.98
C LEU A 79 -11.25 4.43 -5.69
N THR A 80 -12.21 5.01 -5.00
CA THR A 80 -13.48 5.45 -5.62
C THR A 80 -13.24 6.62 -6.56
N ASP A 81 -14.17 6.88 -7.49
CA ASP A 81 -14.09 8.03 -8.37
C ASP A 81 -14.16 9.35 -7.59
N GLU A 82 -14.85 9.35 -6.44
CA GLU A 82 -14.89 10.49 -5.53
C GLU A 82 -13.52 10.77 -4.90
N GLU A 83 -12.85 9.75 -4.38
CA GLU A 83 -11.49 9.89 -3.80
C GLU A 83 -10.49 10.38 -4.85
N ILE A 84 -10.56 9.85 -6.07
CA ILE A 84 -9.73 10.30 -7.18
C ILE A 84 -10.02 11.78 -7.51
N GLY A 85 -11.30 12.15 -7.55
CA GLY A 85 -11.72 13.52 -7.79
C GLY A 85 -11.22 14.49 -6.71
N LEU A 86 -11.26 14.08 -5.43
CA LEU A 86 -10.73 14.88 -4.32
C LEU A 86 -9.22 15.08 -4.43
N LEU A 87 -8.46 14.03 -4.70
CA LEU A 87 -7.01 14.10 -4.90
C LEU A 87 -6.65 15.00 -6.09
N GLY A 88 -7.41 14.90 -7.19
CA GLY A 88 -7.23 15.72 -8.37
C GLY A 88 -7.51 17.18 -8.10
N ALA A 89 -8.65 17.52 -7.49
CA ALA A 89 -9.04 18.87 -7.13
C ALA A 89 -8.04 19.53 -6.18
N TRP A 90 -7.60 18.78 -5.14
CA TRP A 90 -6.57 19.27 -4.23
C TRP A 90 -5.26 19.65 -4.93
N ALA A 91 -4.82 18.81 -5.87
CA ALA A 91 -3.61 19.08 -6.63
C ALA A 91 -3.76 20.32 -7.55
N ASP A 92 -4.92 20.48 -8.20
CA ASP A 92 -5.21 21.62 -9.08
C ASP A 92 -5.31 22.93 -8.34
N ASP A 93 -5.78 22.92 -7.09
CA ASP A 93 -5.88 24.09 -6.21
C ASP A 93 -4.56 24.44 -5.50
N GLY A 94 -3.44 23.83 -5.89
CA GLY A 94 -2.12 24.10 -5.35
C GLY A 94 -1.83 23.40 -4.02
N ALA A 95 -2.53 22.32 -3.76
CA ALA A 95 -2.33 21.45 -2.61
C ALA A 95 -2.43 22.15 -1.24
N PRO A 96 -3.53 22.83 -0.93
CA PRO A 96 -3.68 23.56 0.34
C PRO A 96 -3.66 22.61 1.54
N GLU A 97 -3.00 23.05 2.63
CA GLU A 97 -2.90 22.25 3.87
C GLU A 97 -4.24 22.17 4.61
N GLY A 98 -4.94 23.29 4.67
CA GLY A 98 -6.16 23.42 5.46
C GLY A 98 -5.90 23.66 6.94
N MET A 99 -6.98 23.71 7.71
CA MET A 99 -6.89 23.89 9.16
C MET A 99 -6.26 22.66 9.82
N PRO A 100 -5.36 22.84 10.78
CA PRO A 100 -4.84 21.73 11.56
C PRO A 100 -5.98 20.93 12.21
N THR A 101 -5.85 19.61 12.20
CA THR A 101 -6.77 18.70 12.90
C THR A 101 -6.00 17.93 13.96
N GLU A 102 -6.67 17.64 15.07
CA GLU A 102 -6.14 16.73 16.09
C GLU A 102 -6.29 15.25 15.66
N GLU A 103 -7.02 15.00 14.59
CA GLU A 103 -7.24 13.66 14.08
C GLU A 103 -5.98 13.14 13.41
N THR A 104 -5.43 12.06 13.94
CA THR A 104 -4.27 11.38 13.38
C THR A 104 -4.74 10.27 12.46
N HIS A 105 -4.42 10.39 11.18
CA HIS A 105 -4.73 9.36 10.19
C HIS A 105 -3.57 8.37 10.11
N ALA A 106 -3.68 7.27 10.86
CA ALA A 106 -2.73 6.17 10.76
C ALA A 106 -3.13 5.23 9.61
N PRO A 107 -2.16 4.65 8.89
CA PRO A 107 -2.47 3.62 7.91
C PRO A 107 -3.14 2.44 8.62
N PRO A 108 -4.02 1.69 7.92
CA PRO A 108 -4.63 0.51 8.49
C PRO A 108 -3.54 -0.46 8.94
N LEU A 109 -3.70 -1.02 10.12
CA LEU A 109 -2.82 -2.09 10.58
C LEU A 109 -2.97 -3.27 9.63
N LEU A 110 -1.84 -3.79 9.15
CA LEU A 110 -1.86 -5.06 8.43
C LEU A 110 -2.46 -6.10 9.36
N ALA A 111 -3.41 -6.87 8.83
CA ALA A 111 -4.01 -7.96 9.58
C ALA A 111 -2.91 -8.95 9.96
N SER A 112 -2.75 -9.20 11.24
CA SER A 112 -1.83 -10.20 11.78
C SER A 112 -2.62 -11.39 12.29
N LEU A 113 -2.08 -12.60 12.09
CA LEU A 113 -2.68 -13.81 12.64
C LEU A 113 -2.58 -13.78 14.16
N GLN A 114 -3.74 -13.85 14.80
CA GLN A 114 -3.79 -14.05 16.24
C GLN A 114 -3.66 -15.56 16.54
N GLU A 115 -2.71 -15.92 17.38
CA GLU A 115 -2.48 -17.29 17.83
C GLU A 115 -2.34 -18.30 16.66
N PRO A 116 -1.30 -18.20 15.81
CA PRO A 116 -1.10 -19.14 14.72
C PRO A 116 -0.93 -20.57 15.29
N THR A 117 -1.63 -21.52 14.71
CA THR A 117 -1.57 -22.92 15.15
C THR A 117 -0.30 -23.65 14.71
N THR A 118 0.37 -23.12 13.72
CA THR A 118 1.62 -23.68 13.18
C THR A 118 2.52 -22.56 12.75
N ILE A 119 3.77 -22.59 13.20
CA ILE A 119 4.83 -21.69 12.76
C ILE A 119 5.86 -22.55 12.05
N VAL A 120 6.24 -22.14 10.84
CA VAL A 120 7.24 -22.84 10.04
C VAL A 120 8.36 -21.85 9.73
N GLU A 121 9.58 -22.24 10.02
CA GLU A 121 10.77 -21.44 9.79
C GLU A 121 11.65 -22.05 8.71
N MET A 122 12.41 -21.19 8.02
CA MET A 122 13.44 -21.68 7.11
C MET A 122 14.56 -22.35 7.90
N ALA A 123 15.08 -23.44 7.38
CA ALA A 123 16.17 -24.20 8.02
C ALA A 123 17.48 -23.38 8.18
N SER A 124 17.68 -22.38 7.35
CA SER A 124 18.86 -21.48 7.38
C SER A 124 18.53 -20.13 6.77
N ASN A 125 19.31 -19.13 7.13
CA ASN A 125 19.23 -17.82 6.50
C ASN A 125 19.59 -17.92 5.02
N TYR A 126 18.83 -17.21 4.18
CA TYR A 126 19.14 -17.01 2.78
C TYR A 126 19.72 -15.61 2.56
N PHE A 127 20.77 -15.53 1.77
CA PHE A 127 21.38 -14.27 1.37
C PHE A 127 21.18 -14.13 -0.13
N PRO A 128 20.37 -13.14 -0.59
CA PRO A 128 20.20 -12.89 -2.01
C PRO A 128 21.53 -12.61 -2.71
N VAL A 129 21.69 -13.10 -3.91
CA VAL A 129 22.88 -12.86 -4.76
C VAL A 129 22.42 -12.00 -5.91
N GLU A 130 23.18 -10.92 -6.19
CA GLU A 130 22.96 -10.16 -7.42
C GLU A 130 23.09 -11.10 -8.62
N SER A 131 22.05 -11.16 -9.47
CA SER A 131 22.16 -11.85 -10.74
C SER A 131 22.82 -10.92 -11.76
N ASP A 132 23.70 -11.46 -12.59
CA ASP A 132 24.36 -10.72 -13.68
C ASP A 132 23.37 -10.26 -14.77
N ASP A 133 22.17 -10.76 -14.76
CA ASP A 133 21.06 -10.34 -15.61
C ASP A 133 20.31 -9.20 -14.91
N PHE A 134 20.09 -8.10 -15.57
CA PHE A 134 19.41 -6.85 -15.17
C PHE A 134 18.13 -6.94 -14.31
N ALA A 135 17.74 -8.14 -13.87
CA ALA A 135 16.68 -8.39 -12.93
C ALA A 135 17.21 -8.17 -11.50
N GLN A 136 16.79 -7.08 -10.87
CA GLN A 136 17.11 -6.80 -9.47
C GLN A 136 16.40 -7.75 -8.49
N ASP A 137 15.62 -8.71 -9.00
CA ASP A 137 14.82 -9.64 -8.21
C ASP A 137 15.43 -11.04 -8.24
N ASP A 138 15.65 -11.62 -7.06
CA ASP A 138 16.09 -12.99 -6.89
C ASP A 138 14.87 -13.86 -6.49
N TYR A 139 14.41 -14.72 -7.39
CA TYR A 139 13.29 -15.61 -7.18
C TYR A 139 13.75 -16.94 -6.60
N ARG A 140 13.31 -17.26 -5.38
CA ARG A 140 13.69 -18.51 -4.70
C ARG A 140 12.47 -19.25 -4.14
N CYS A 141 12.49 -20.55 -4.30
CA CYS A 141 11.51 -21.43 -3.66
C CYS A 141 12.13 -22.08 -2.43
N PHE A 142 11.42 -22.01 -1.32
CA PHE A 142 11.78 -22.68 -0.08
C PHE A 142 10.72 -23.74 0.22
N VAL A 143 11.17 -24.98 0.35
CA VAL A 143 10.28 -26.08 0.76
C VAL A 143 10.36 -26.22 2.26
N VAL A 144 9.22 -26.01 2.92
CA VAL A 144 9.09 -26.16 4.37
C VAL A 144 8.01 -27.16 4.69
N ASP A 145 8.23 -28.01 5.68
CA ASP A 145 7.27 -29.02 6.11
C ASP A 145 6.50 -28.53 7.34
N PRO A 146 5.20 -28.25 7.23
CA PRO A 146 4.37 -27.84 8.35
C PRO A 146 4.01 -28.99 9.30
N GLN A 147 4.49 -30.22 9.06
CA GLN A 147 4.27 -31.42 9.85
C GLN A 147 2.77 -31.76 10.07
N ILE A 148 1.95 -31.55 9.06
CA ILE A 148 0.52 -31.80 9.11
C ILE A 148 0.27 -33.30 8.82
N ALA A 149 -0.05 -34.06 9.85
CA ALA A 149 -0.28 -35.51 9.75
C ALA A 149 -1.69 -35.91 9.27
N ALA A 150 -2.65 -34.97 9.27
CA ALA A 150 -4.04 -35.22 8.86
C ALA A 150 -4.57 -34.11 8.01
N THR A 151 -5.61 -34.36 7.21
CA THR A 151 -6.26 -33.33 6.39
C THR A 151 -6.75 -32.16 7.26
N LYS A 152 -6.32 -30.95 6.91
CA LYS A 152 -6.71 -29.68 7.55
C LYS A 152 -7.05 -28.65 6.47
N PHE A 153 -7.82 -27.64 6.86
CA PHE A 153 -8.08 -26.48 6.01
C PHE A 153 -7.15 -25.34 6.43
N LEU A 154 -6.47 -24.75 5.46
CA LEU A 154 -5.74 -23.51 5.66
C LEU A 154 -6.75 -22.34 5.71
N THR A 155 -6.87 -21.69 6.85
CA THR A 155 -7.80 -20.56 7.07
C THR A 155 -7.14 -19.20 7.02
N GLY A 156 -5.81 -19.17 7.12
CA GLY A 156 -5.01 -17.96 7.01
C GLY A 156 -3.53 -18.28 7.07
N PHE A 157 -2.75 -17.39 6.54
CA PHE A 157 -1.29 -17.42 6.67
C PHE A 157 -0.75 -15.99 6.83
N GLU A 158 0.39 -15.89 7.44
CA GLU A 158 1.15 -14.65 7.57
C GLU A 158 2.61 -14.96 7.31
N VAL A 159 3.28 -14.08 6.57
CA VAL A 159 4.72 -14.15 6.35
C VAL A 159 5.41 -13.08 7.15
N MET A 160 6.35 -13.49 7.97
CA MET A 160 7.20 -12.57 8.74
C MET A 160 8.62 -12.61 8.14
N PRO A 161 8.94 -11.71 7.21
CA PRO A 161 10.26 -11.67 6.60
C PRO A 161 11.31 -11.20 7.63
N GLY A 162 12.46 -11.88 7.66
CA GLY A 162 13.59 -11.47 8.51
C GLY A 162 14.15 -10.09 8.15
N ASN A 163 14.02 -9.69 6.89
CA ASN A 163 14.36 -8.34 6.43
C ASN A 163 13.32 -7.86 5.40
N ILE A 164 12.40 -7.03 5.84
CA ILE A 164 11.32 -6.48 5.03
C ILE A 164 11.81 -5.59 3.86
N ASN A 165 13.02 -5.05 3.95
CA ASN A 165 13.55 -4.15 2.91
C ASN A 165 13.96 -4.89 1.64
N ILE A 166 14.14 -6.20 1.70
CA ILE A 166 14.59 -7.02 0.57
C ILE A 166 13.58 -8.10 0.15
N VAL A 167 12.51 -8.29 0.92
CA VAL A 167 11.44 -9.25 0.55
C VAL A 167 10.31 -8.49 -0.12
N HIS A 168 10.22 -8.62 -1.43
CA HIS A 168 9.24 -7.89 -2.26
C HIS A 168 7.89 -8.63 -2.32
N HIS A 169 7.92 -9.94 -2.59
CA HIS A 169 6.73 -10.79 -2.64
C HIS A 169 7.00 -12.15 -1.99
N VAL A 170 5.95 -12.74 -1.44
CA VAL A 170 5.91 -14.15 -1.06
C VAL A 170 4.66 -14.77 -1.65
N LEU A 171 4.83 -15.87 -2.35
CA LEU A 171 3.76 -16.68 -2.92
C LEU A 171 3.76 -18.05 -2.21
N LEU A 172 2.56 -18.56 -1.91
CA LEU A 172 2.33 -19.88 -1.30
C LEU A 172 1.56 -20.77 -2.25
#